data_73701111f0569a675c2fa0a757328768
#
_entry.id   73701111f0569a675c2fa0a757328768
#
_cell.length_a   1.000
_cell.length_b   1.000
_cell.length_c   1.000
_cell.angle_alpha   90.00
_cell.angle_beta   90.00
_cell.angle_gamma   90.00
#
_symmetry.space_group_name_H-M   'P 1'
#
loop_
_entity.id
_entity.type
_entity.pdbx_description
1 polymer ?
#
loop_
_entity_poly.entity_id
_entity_poly.type
_entity_poly.pdbx_seq_one_letter_code
_entity_poly.pdbx_strand_id
1 'polypeptide(L)'
;MNCKRPLIFISNDDGYKANGIKTLASFLSDFAEVLICAPEGPRSGFSCAFSASDNLRLNRRNNIPNCEVWSCTGTPVDCVKIAFEQILNGRRPDLILGGINHGDNSSVNTHYSGTMGIAREGCLKYVPSVAFSSCDYNPDANLEHLRSYVVKIAKQVLSDGLPKGVCLNVNFPIRDSFKGIKVCRMGYGSWVKETLRCEHPRGFDYYWMLGKYRNDEPSATDTDRWALEEGYVSVTPTRIDITDYDVLDKLKAWEQ
;
A
#
# COMPACT_ATOMS: atom_id res chain seq x y z
N MET A 1 -9.24 -20.30 -27.55
CA MET A 1 -9.22 -18.84 -27.35
C MET A 1 -8.05 -18.52 -26.45
N ASN A 2 -7.01 -17.83 -26.96
CA ASN A 2 -5.93 -17.35 -26.10
C ASN A 2 -6.51 -16.26 -25.18
N CYS A 3 -6.85 -16.59 -23.96
CA CYS A 3 -7.27 -15.63 -22.98
C CYS A 3 -6.07 -14.73 -22.70
N LYS A 4 -6.16 -13.44 -23.05
CA LYS A 4 -5.09 -12.46 -22.80
C LYS A 4 -4.81 -12.43 -21.32
N ARG A 5 -3.56 -12.63 -20.91
CA ARG A 5 -3.16 -12.51 -19.49
C ARG A 5 -3.43 -11.09 -19.01
N PRO A 6 -4.01 -10.88 -17.81
CA PRO A 6 -4.21 -9.55 -17.28
C PRO A 6 -2.87 -8.85 -17.04
N LEU A 7 -2.82 -7.54 -17.27
CA LEU A 7 -1.67 -6.70 -16.94
C LEU A 7 -1.81 -6.17 -15.50
N ILE A 8 -0.88 -6.56 -14.65
CA ILE A 8 -0.82 -6.08 -13.26
C ILE A 8 0.39 -5.15 -13.10
N PHE A 9 0.12 -3.92 -12.67
CA PHE A 9 1.15 -2.97 -12.29
C PHE A 9 1.44 -3.10 -10.80
N ILE A 10 2.73 -3.13 -10.43
CA ILE A 10 3.18 -3.24 -9.04
C ILE A 10 4.15 -2.11 -8.70
N SER A 11 3.99 -1.56 -7.49
CA SER A 11 4.96 -0.66 -6.86
C SER A 11 5.03 -0.94 -5.35
N ASN A 12 6.00 -0.33 -4.66
CA ASN A 12 6.13 -0.36 -3.19
C ASN A 12 6.81 0.91 -2.68
N ASP A 13 6.94 1.05 -1.38
CA ASP A 13 7.71 2.11 -0.73
C ASP A 13 9.05 1.64 -0.12
N ASP A 14 9.31 0.34 -0.11
CA ASP A 14 10.60 -0.23 0.34
C ASP A 14 11.70 -0.19 -0.73
N GLY A 15 11.31 0.05 -1.99
CA GLY A 15 12.21 0.11 -3.15
C GLY A 15 12.23 -1.17 -4.00
N TYR A 16 12.68 -1.02 -5.28
CA TYR A 16 12.60 -2.09 -6.30
C TYR A 16 13.42 -3.36 -5.99
N LYS A 17 14.33 -3.32 -5.02
CA LYS A 17 15.15 -4.46 -4.57
C LYS A 17 14.55 -5.20 -3.37
N ALA A 18 13.55 -4.64 -2.72
CA ALA A 18 12.97 -5.18 -1.50
C ALA A 18 12.40 -6.60 -1.71
N ASN A 19 12.40 -7.39 -0.65
CA ASN A 19 11.89 -8.76 -0.67
C ASN A 19 10.38 -8.79 -0.98
N GLY A 20 9.61 -7.88 -0.37
CA GLY A 20 8.17 -7.84 -0.52
C GLY A 20 7.70 -7.68 -1.97
N ILE A 21 8.32 -6.78 -2.76
CA ILE A 21 7.92 -6.56 -4.16
C ILE A 21 8.31 -7.75 -5.05
N LYS A 22 9.46 -8.40 -4.79
CA LYS A 22 9.89 -9.60 -5.50
C LYS A 22 8.95 -10.76 -5.23
N THR A 23 8.57 -10.93 -3.98
CA THR A 23 7.63 -11.97 -3.54
C THR A 23 6.25 -11.74 -4.15
N LEU A 24 5.72 -10.50 -4.11
CA LEU A 24 4.45 -10.17 -4.73
C LEU A 24 4.47 -10.48 -6.24
N ALA A 25 5.52 -10.08 -6.95
CA ALA A 25 5.68 -10.37 -8.37
C ALA A 25 5.70 -11.87 -8.65
N SER A 26 6.41 -12.67 -7.85
CA SER A 26 6.46 -14.13 -7.99
C SER A 26 5.10 -14.81 -7.81
N PHE A 27 4.21 -14.26 -6.95
CA PHE A 27 2.87 -14.80 -6.73
C PHE A 27 1.94 -14.62 -7.94
N LEU A 28 2.22 -13.64 -8.79
CA LEU A 28 1.32 -13.21 -9.85
C LEU A 28 1.81 -13.61 -11.22
N SER A 29 3.12 -13.81 -11.41
CA SER A 29 3.75 -14.07 -12.70
C SER A 29 3.27 -15.35 -13.41
N ASP A 30 2.66 -16.28 -12.69
CA ASP A 30 2.09 -17.50 -13.28
C ASP A 30 0.84 -17.22 -14.13
N PHE A 31 0.02 -16.22 -13.75
CA PHE A 31 -1.26 -15.96 -14.42
C PHE A 31 -1.41 -14.54 -15.00
N ALA A 32 -0.49 -13.62 -14.69
CA ALA A 32 -0.54 -12.22 -15.14
C ALA A 32 0.75 -11.80 -15.87
N GLU A 33 0.65 -10.80 -16.75
CA GLU A 33 1.78 -9.98 -17.16
C GLU A 33 2.06 -8.98 -16.03
N VAL A 34 3.31 -8.94 -15.54
CA VAL A 34 3.69 -8.10 -14.41
C VAL A 34 4.63 -6.99 -14.87
N LEU A 35 4.23 -5.74 -14.61
CA LEU A 35 5.03 -4.54 -14.80
C LEU A 35 5.28 -3.89 -13.46
N ILE A 36 6.54 -3.60 -13.17
CA ILE A 36 6.98 -3.01 -11.92
C ILE A 36 7.63 -1.65 -12.19
N CYS A 37 7.20 -0.63 -11.45
CA CYS A 37 7.95 0.61 -11.30
C CYS A 37 7.96 0.99 -9.82
N ALA A 38 9.14 1.04 -9.20
CA ALA A 38 9.29 1.25 -7.77
C ALA A 38 10.45 2.21 -7.46
N PRO A 39 10.47 2.85 -6.29
CA PRO A 39 11.53 3.75 -5.87
C PRO A 39 12.91 3.06 -5.89
N GLU A 40 13.97 3.84 -6.09
CA GLU A 40 15.35 3.33 -6.02
C GLU A 40 15.77 2.91 -4.62
N GLY A 41 15.14 3.46 -3.60
CA GLY A 41 15.38 3.14 -2.18
C GLY A 41 14.13 3.39 -1.34
N PRO A 42 14.21 3.14 -0.03
CA PRO A 42 13.07 3.27 0.88
C PRO A 42 12.46 4.67 0.89
N ARG A 43 11.14 4.71 0.93
CA ARG A 43 10.28 5.91 1.00
C ARG A 43 9.16 5.72 2.03
N SER A 44 9.47 5.09 3.17
CA SER A 44 8.51 4.88 4.25
C SER A 44 8.01 6.21 4.82
N GLY A 45 6.72 6.31 5.12
CA GLY A 45 6.11 7.51 5.68
C GLY A 45 5.79 8.62 4.66
N PHE A 46 6.01 8.40 3.37
CA PHE A 46 5.75 9.43 2.33
C PHE A 46 4.28 9.54 1.93
N SER A 47 3.41 8.66 2.38
CA SER A 47 1.97 8.73 2.09
C SER A 47 1.67 8.89 0.59
N CYS A 48 0.85 9.89 0.24
CA CYS A 48 0.51 10.27 -1.14
C CYS A 48 1.40 11.39 -1.70
N ALA A 49 2.57 11.65 -1.11
CA ALA A 49 3.49 12.67 -1.60
C ALA A 49 3.96 12.36 -3.03
N PHE A 50 4.08 13.41 -3.84
CA PHE A 50 4.68 13.35 -5.16
C PHE A 50 5.69 14.49 -5.35
N SER A 51 6.62 14.30 -6.28
CA SER A 51 7.70 15.26 -6.57
C SER A 51 7.19 16.36 -7.49
N ALA A 52 6.76 17.48 -6.91
CA ALA A 52 6.27 18.62 -7.68
C ALA A 52 7.40 19.46 -8.32
N SER A 53 8.59 19.45 -7.74
CA SER A 53 9.71 20.33 -8.14
C SER A 53 11.00 19.58 -8.50
N ASP A 54 11.08 18.28 -8.21
CA ASP A 54 12.28 17.48 -8.45
C ASP A 54 12.23 16.75 -9.79
N ASN A 55 13.41 16.61 -10.40
CA ASN A 55 13.54 15.83 -11.62
C ASN A 55 13.51 14.32 -11.31
N LEU A 56 12.70 13.58 -12.02
CA LEU A 56 12.61 12.13 -11.91
C LEU A 56 13.48 11.44 -12.97
N ARG A 57 14.14 10.35 -12.57
CA ARG A 57 14.87 9.47 -13.49
C ARG A 57 14.26 8.08 -13.45
N LEU A 58 14.12 7.50 -14.64
CA LEU A 58 13.70 6.12 -14.84
C LEU A 58 14.87 5.28 -15.30
N ASN A 59 15.03 4.11 -14.70
CA ASN A 59 16.04 3.14 -15.11
C ASN A 59 15.39 1.78 -15.27
N ARG A 60 15.56 1.17 -16.45
CA ARG A 60 15.13 -0.21 -16.67
C ARG A 60 16.02 -1.16 -15.86
N ARG A 61 15.39 -2.17 -15.23
CA ARG A 61 16.05 -3.18 -14.40
C ARG A 61 15.66 -4.58 -14.88
N ASN A 62 16.44 -5.58 -14.50
CA ASN A 62 16.23 -6.99 -14.87
C ASN A 62 16.43 -7.94 -13.69
N ASN A 63 16.15 -7.44 -12.49
CA ASN A 63 16.42 -8.15 -11.23
C ASN A 63 15.27 -9.06 -10.74
N ILE A 64 14.13 -9.09 -11.46
CA ILE A 64 13.00 -9.97 -11.16
C ILE A 64 12.65 -10.74 -12.43
N PRO A 65 12.76 -12.07 -12.42
CA PRO A 65 12.46 -12.91 -13.60
C PRO A 65 11.03 -12.74 -14.07
N ASN A 66 10.83 -12.84 -15.40
CA ASN A 66 9.52 -12.79 -16.07
C ASN A 66 8.71 -11.51 -15.82
N CYS A 67 9.35 -10.43 -15.36
CA CYS A 67 8.72 -9.15 -15.13
C CYS A 67 9.42 -8.04 -15.91
N GLU A 68 8.66 -7.05 -16.36
CA GLU A 68 9.22 -5.77 -16.82
C GLU A 68 9.44 -4.90 -15.59
N VAL A 69 10.69 -4.49 -15.31
CA VAL A 69 11.06 -3.79 -14.08
C VAL A 69 11.71 -2.46 -14.37
N TRP A 70 11.23 -1.42 -13.68
CA TRP A 70 11.77 -0.07 -13.70
C TRP A 70 12.00 0.42 -12.27
N SER A 71 13.04 1.24 -12.08
CA SER A 71 13.22 2.03 -10.87
C SER A 71 13.07 3.51 -11.16
N CYS A 72 12.53 4.25 -10.20
CA CYS A 72 12.35 5.69 -10.25
C CYS A 72 13.02 6.35 -9.05
N THR A 73 13.60 7.54 -9.24
CA THR A 73 14.19 8.31 -8.13
C THR A 73 13.14 8.95 -7.22
N GLY A 74 11.87 8.96 -7.63
CA GLY A 74 10.76 9.59 -6.93
C GLY A 74 10.13 8.75 -5.81
N THR A 75 8.95 9.18 -5.42
CA THR A 75 8.09 8.53 -4.42
C THR A 75 7.33 7.34 -5.03
N PRO A 76 6.65 6.52 -4.21
CA PRO A 76 5.74 5.48 -4.71
C PRO A 76 4.64 6.02 -5.63
N VAL A 77 4.08 7.17 -5.32
CA VAL A 77 3.06 7.84 -6.16
C VAL A 77 3.65 8.32 -7.48
N ASP A 78 4.88 8.85 -7.47
CA ASP A 78 5.59 9.21 -8.70
C ASP A 78 5.80 8.00 -9.62
N CYS A 79 6.09 6.84 -9.03
CA CYS A 79 6.25 5.60 -9.79
C CYS A 79 4.97 5.21 -10.54
N VAL A 80 3.80 5.37 -9.94
CA VAL A 80 2.51 5.16 -10.62
C VAL A 80 2.30 6.20 -11.72
N LYS A 81 2.47 7.49 -11.41
CA LYS A 81 2.26 8.58 -12.36
C LYS A 81 3.14 8.45 -13.60
N ILE A 82 4.45 8.27 -13.38
CA ILE A 82 5.43 8.20 -14.48
C ILE A 82 5.26 6.91 -15.31
N ALA A 83 4.81 5.81 -14.69
CA ALA A 83 4.53 4.57 -15.41
C ALA A 83 3.39 4.74 -16.42
N PHE A 84 2.32 5.44 -16.04
CA PHE A 84 1.20 5.72 -16.94
C PHE A 84 1.62 6.55 -18.15
N GLU A 85 2.49 7.51 -17.96
CA GLU A 85 2.90 8.46 -19.02
C GLU A 85 4.05 7.93 -19.87
N GLN A 86 5.01 7.17 -19.30
CA GLN A 86 6.27 6.88 -19.96
C GLN A 86 6.55 5.39 -20.19
N ILE A 87 5.90 4.47 -19.46
CA ILE A 87 6.23 3.04 -19.52
C ILE A 87 5.11 2.24 -20.19
N LEU A 88 3.87 2.53 -19.83
CA LEU A 88 2.71 1.75 -20.30
C LEU A 88 2.40 1.96 -21.78
N ASN A 89 2.87 3.04 -22.42
CA ASN A 89 2.69 3.31 -23.86
C ASN A 89 1.23 3.15 -24.31
N GLY A 90 0.29 3.75 -23.58
CA GLY A 90 -1.14 3.67 -23.84
C GLY A 90 -1.82 2.38 -23.36
N ARG A 91 -1.07 1.40 -22.88
CA ARG A 91 -1.66 0.23 -22.20
C ARG A 91 -2.24 0.65 -20.87
N ARG A 92 -3.32 -0.01 -20.45
CA ARG A 92 -3.94 0.22 -19.14
C ARG A 92 -3.82 -1.05 -18.31
N PRO A 93 -3.30 -0.97 -17.09
CA PRO A 93 -3.32 -2.11 -16.16
C PRO A 93 -4.76 -2.51 -15.81
N ASP A 94 -4.99 -3.82 -15.69
CA ASP A 94 -6.25 -4.37 -15.20
C ASP A 94 -6.32 -4.29 -13.66
N LEU A 95 -5.14 -4.21 -13.00
CA LEU A 95 -5.03 -4.13 -11.54
C LEU A 95 -3.74 -3.40 -11.16
N ILE A 96 -3.80 -2.58 -10.11
CA ILE A 96 -2.62 -1.97 -9.48
C ILE A 96 -2.46 -2.52 -8.07
N LEU A 97 -1.22 -2.95 -7.74
CA LEU A 97 -0.89 -3.48 -6.43
C LEU A 97 0.25 -2.69 -5.79
N GLY A 98 0.03 -2.27 -4.55
CA GLY A 98 1.08 -1.78 -3.67
C GLY A 98 1.60 -2.89 -2.77
N GLY A 99 2.92 -3.01 -2.61
CA GLY A 99 3.51 -3.91 -1.60
C GLY A 99 4.37 -5.04 -2.15
N ILE A 100 4.54 -6.12 -1.37
CA ILE A 100 4.06 -6.32 0.02
C ILE A 100 4.95 -5.47 0.94
N ASN A 101 4.33 -4.58 1.71
CA ASN A 101 5.03 -3.73 2.66
C ASN A 101 5.49 -4.53 3.88
N HIS A 102 6.68 -4.24 4.38
CA HIS A 102 7.15 -4.70 5.68
C HIS A 102 6.77 -3.68 6.75
N GLY A 103 5.63 -3.88 7.39
CA GLY A 103 5.06 -3.00 8.40
C GLY A 103 3.55 -2.84 8.25
N ASP A 104 2.91 -2.60 9.38
CA ASP A 104 1.47 -2.46 9.53
C ASP A 104 0.95 -1.14 8.92
N ASN A 105 -0.03 -1.24 8.04
CA ASN A 105 -0.75 -0.11 7.44
C ASN A 105 -2.23 -0.07 7.83
N SER A 106 -2.61 -0.77 8.90
CA SER A 106 -3.97 -0.71 9.46
C SER A 106 -4.20 0.55 10.29
N SER A 107 -5.45 0.82 10.65
CA SER A 107 -5.84 1.98 11.45
C SER A 107 -5.27 3.28 10.88
N VAL A 108 -4.83 4.20 11.72
CA VAL A 108 -4.27 5.52 11.33
C VAL A 108 -2.99 5.43 10.52
N ASN A 109 -2.27 4.30 10.53
CA ASN A 109 -1.07 4.09 9.72
C ASN A 109 -1.35 4.23 8.22
N THR A 110 -2.60 3.93 7.79
CA THR A 110 -3.04 4.11 6.41
C THR A 110 -2.81 5.53 5.88
N HIS A 111 -2.78 6.55 6.76
CA HIS A 111 -2.57 7.95 6.37
C HIS A 111 -1.11 8.26 6.03
N TYR A 112 -0.16 7.50 6.57
CA TYR A 112 1.28 7.70 6.36
C TYR A 112 1.88 6.75 5.32
N SER A 113 1.12 5.75 4.90
CA SER A 113 1.57 4.65 4.06
C SER A 113 1.79 5.05 2.60
N GLY A 114 3.03 4.88 2.11
CA GLY A 114 3.36 4.98 0.68
C GLY A 114 2.73 3.83 -0.12
N THR A 115 2.63 2.64 0.44
CA THR A 115 1.94 1.48 -0.14
C THR A 115 0.45 1.79 -0.38
N MET A 116 -0.22 2.44 0.57
CA MET A 116 -1.59 2.94 0.36
C MET A 116 -1.63 4.10 -0.65
N GLY A 117 -0.58 4.91 -0.70
CA GLY A 117 -0.43 5.96 -1.71
C GLY A 117 -0.51 5.41 -3.13
N ILE A 118 0.12 4.25 -3.39
CA ILE A 118 0.05 3.54 -4.67
C ILE A 118 -1.39 3.14 -5.01
N ALA A 119 -2.09 2.51 -4.06
CA ALA A 119 -3.46 2.06 -4.27
C ALA A 119 -4.42 3.25 -4.49
N ARG A 120 -4.26 4.33 -3.74
CA ARG A 120 -5.03 5.57 -3.91
C ARG A 120 -4.77 6.23 -5.26
N GLU A 121 -3.50 6.34 -5.69
CA GLU A 121 -3.17 6.90 -7.01
C GLU A 121 -3.73 6.02 -8.14
N GLY A 122 -3.64 4.70 -8.02
CA GLY A 122 -4.26 3.78 -8.96
C GLY A 122 -5.78 3.97 -9.05
N CYS A 123 -6.43 4.14 -7.91
CA CYS A 123 -7.85 4.44 -7.83
C CYS A 123 -8.20 5.78 -8.50
N LEU A 124 -7.35 6.82 -8.35
CA LEU A 124 -7.48 8.12 -9.06
C LEU A 124 -7.33 7.95 -10.57
N LYS A 125 -6.58 6.95 -11.03
CA LYS A 125 -6.49 6.56 -12.46
C LYS A 125 -7.65 5.65 -12.90
N TYR A 126 -8.64 5.42 -12.05
CA TYR A 126 -9.80 4.55 -12.28
C TYR A 126 -9.39 3.09 -12.59
N VAL A 127 -8.31 2.61 -11.98
CA VAL A 127 -7.90 1.20 -12.04
C VAL A 127 -8.19 0.56 -10.68
N PRO A 128 -8.80 -0.64 -10.62
CA PRO A 128 -8.92 -1.39 -9.38
C PRO A 128 -7.56 -1.50 -8.69
N SER A 129 -7.49 -1.22 -7.39
CA SER A 129 -6.20 -1.12 -6.70
C SER A 129 -6.26 -1.71 -5.30
N VAL A 130 -5.18 -2.42 -4.91
CA VAL A 130 -5.04 -3.06 -3.60
C VAL A 130 -3.65 -2.78 -3.03
N ALA A 131 -3.59 -2.44 -1.75
CA ALA A 131 -2.35 -2.38 -0.99
C ALA A 131 -2.24 -3.60 -0.07
N PHE A 132 -1.10 -4.29 -0.13
CA PHE A 132 -0.78 -5.44 0.71
C PHE A 132 0.33 -5.11 1.70
N SER A 133 0.13 -5.41 2.98
CA SER A 133 1.10 -5.14 4.05
C SER A 133 1.18 -6.33 4.99
N SER A 134 2.39 -6.74 5.33
CA SER A 134 2.65 -7.67 6.42
C SER A 134 2.93 -6.86 7.69
N CYS A 135 2.32 -7.23 8.81
CA CYS A 135 2.63 -6.60 10.10
C CYS A 135 4.05 -6.94 10.61
N ASP A 136 4.78 -7.81 9.91
CA ASP A 136 6.18 -8.10 10.21
C ASP A 136 7.10 -7.05 9.60
N TYR A 137 7.83 -6.34 10.46
CA TYR A 137 8.78 -5.28 10.08
C TYR A 137 10.14 -5.83 9.63
N ASN A 138 10.37 -7.15 9.72
CA ASN A 138 11.61 -7.75 9.26
C ASN A 138 11.69 -7.72 7.72
N PRO A 139 12.64 -7.00 7.10
CA PRO A 139 12.74 -6.90 5.64
C PRO A 139 13.09 -8.25 4.97
N ASP A 140 13.61 -9.21 5.74
CA ASP A 140 13.97 -10.56 5.27
C ASP A 140 12.92 -11.62 5.65
N ALA A 141 11.74 -11.20 6.13
CA ALA A 141 10.67 -12.12 6.49
C ALA A 141 10.28 -13.03 5.32
N ASN A 142 10.03 -14.30 5.61
CA ASN A 142 9.45 -15.21 4.63
C ASN A 142 7.95 -14.91 4.47
N LEU A 143 7.57 -14.41 3.32
CA LEU A 143 6.19 -14.02 3.01
C LEU A 143 5.42 -15.10 2.21
N GLU A 144 6.00 -16.28 1.99
CA GLU A 144 5.41 -17.31 1.11
C GLU A 144 4.03 -17.79 1.59
N HIS A 145 3.80 -17.83 2.89
CA HIS A 145 2.53 -18.19 3.50
C HIS A 145 1.38 -17.23 3.16
N LEU A 146 1.67 -16.02 2.63
CA LEU A 146 0.68 -15.04 2.19
C LEU A 146 0.13 -15.34 0.78
N ARG A 147 0.84 -16.16 -0.02
CA ARG A 147 0.56 -16.41 -1.44
C ARG A 147 -0.90 -16.71 -1.73
N SER A 148 -1.48 -17.65 -1.02
CA SER A 148 -2.85 -18.09 -1.27
C SER A 148 -3.88 -16.98 -1.11
N TYR A 149 -3.69 -16.11 -0.13
CA TYR A 149 -4.57 -14.97 0.13
C TYR A 149 -4.36 -13.83 -0.86
N VAL A 150 -3.10 -13.49 -1.16
CA VAL A 150 -2.76 -12.47 -2.15
C VAL A 150 -3.33 -12.83 -3.52
N VAL A 151 -3.08 -14.06 -3.99
CA VAL A 151 -3.59 -14.54 -5.29
C VAL A 151 -5.13 -14.58 -5.31
N LYS A 152 -5.75 -15.05 -4.22
CA LYS A 152 -7.23 -15.06 -4.09
C LYS A 152 -7.81 -13.66 -4.21
N ILE A 153 -7.28 -12.70 -3.45
CA ILE A 153 -7.77 -11.30 -3.45
C ILE A 153 -7.53 -10.66 -4.81
N ALA A 154 -6.32 -10.81 -5.40
CA ALA A 154 -6.01 -10.26 -6.70
C ALA A 154 -6.94 -10.80 -7.80
N LYS A 155 -7.18 -12.12 -7.85
CA LYS A 155 -8.11 -12.74 -8.80
C LYS A 155 -9.56 -12.30 -8.60
N GLN A 156 -9.99 -12.16 -7.35
CA GLN A 156 -11.34 -11.67 -7.03
C GLN A 156 -11.53 -10.24 -7.52
N VAL A 157 -10.55 -9.35 -7.26
CA VAL A 157 -10.62 -7.96 -7.74
C VAL A 157 -10.55 -7.87 -9.26
N LEU A 158 -9.75 -8.73 -9.93
CA LEU A 158 -9.73 -8.81 -11.40
C LEU A 158 -11.07 -9.26 -11.99
N SER A 159 -11.79 -10.17 -11.30
CA SER A 159 -13.10 -10.68 -11.73
C SER A 159 -14.22 -9.68 -11.50
N ASP A 160 -14.31 -9.15 -10.29
CA ASP A 160 -15.49 -8.39 -9.83
C ASP A 160 -15.30 -6.87 -10.01
N GLY A 161 -14.06 -6.41 -10.15
CA GLY A 161 -13.71 -4.99 -10.08
C GLY A 161 -13.84 -4.43 -8.66
N LEU A 162 -13.71 -3.10 -8.56
CA LEU A 162 -14.00 -2.33 -7.35
C LEU A 162 -14.88 -1.13 -7.72
N PRO A 163 -15.76 -0.69 -6.83
CA PRO A 163 -16.53 0.54 -7.03
C PRO A 163 -15.61 1.72 -7.31
N LYS A 164 -16.08 2.66 -8.15
CA LYS A 164 -15.34 3.90 -8.46
C LYS A 164 -15.00 4.63 -7.16
N GLY A 165 -13.73 5.01 -7.02
CA GLY A 165 -13.25 5.73 -5.85
C GLY A 165 -12.95 4.84 -4.64
N VAL A 166 -12.91 3.51 -4.80
CA VAL A 166 -12.59 2.56 -3.74
C VAL A 166 -11.35 1.76 -4.10
N CYS A 167 -10.42 1.64 -3.16
CA CYS A 167 -9.30 0.70 -3.16
C CYS A 167 -9.32 -0.15 -1.89
N LEU A 168 -8.51 -1.21 -1.83
CA LEU A 168 -8.45 -2.08 -0.67
C LEU A 168 -7.13 -1.90 0.09
N ASN A 169 -7.23 -1.84 1.41
CA ASN A 169 -6.12 -1.96 2.35
C ASN A 169 -6.14 -3.35 2.98
N VAL A 170 -5.16 -4.18 2.67
CA VAL A 170 -5.07 -5.57 3.13
C VAL A 170 -3.85 -5.72 4.02
N ASN A 171 -4.06 -6.15 5.27
CA ASN A 171 -2.98 -6.37 6.21
C ASN A 171 -2.99 -7.81 6.71
N PHE A 172 -1.79 -8.38 6.86
CA PHE A 172 -1.55 -9.74 7.33
C PHE A 172 -0.91 -9.70 8.72
N PRO A 173 -1.49 -10.34 9.75
CA PRO A 173 -0.89 -10.40 11.09
C PRO A 173 0.38 -11.25 11.09
N ILE A 174 1.23 -11.09 12.12
CA ILE A 174 2.44 -11.91 12.32
C ILE A 174 2.00 -13.29 12.82
N ARG A 175 1.68 -14.20 11.91
CA ARG A 175 1.23 -15.58 12.16
C ARG A 175 1.65 -16.48 11.01
N ASP A 176 1.95 -17.74 11.29
CA ASP A 176 2.22 -18.75 10.25
C ASP A 176 0.96 -19.19 9.50
N SER A 177 -0.21 -19.02 10.10
CA SER A 177 -1.51 -19.31 9.51
C SER A 177 -2.57 -18.33 9.99
N PHE A 178 -3.59 -18.12 9.17
CA PHE A 178 -4.66 -17.16 9.43
C PHE A 178 -6.00 -17.85 9.62
N LYS A 179 -6.83 -17.30 10.50
CA LYS A 179 -8.22 -17.77 10.71
C LYS A 179 -9.13 -17.57 9.48
N GLY A 180 -8.68 -16.77 8.50
CA GLY A 180 -9.42 -16.41 7.29
C GLY A 180 -9.31 -14.92 6.98
N ILE A 181 -10.19 -14.43 6.10
CA ILE A 181 -10.31 -13.01 5.76
C ILE A 181 -11.44 -12.39 6.60
N LYS A 182 -11.19 -11.18 7.13
CA LYS A 182 -12.20 -10.36 7.78
C LYS A 182 -12.30 -9.01 7.07
N VAL A 183 -13.48 -8.67 6.56
CA VAL A 183 -13.77 -7.33 6.04
C VAL A 183 -14.07 -6.42 7.23
N CYS A 184 -13.37 -5.31 7.31
CA CYS A 184 -13.34 -4.44 8.48
C CYS A 184 -13.47 -2.98 8.08
N ARG A 185 -13.85 -2.13 9.03
CA ARG A 185 -13.57 -0.70 8.95
C ARG A 185 -12.18 -0.39 9.51
N MET A 186 -11.67 0.78 9.16
CA MET A 186 -10.49 1.35 9.80
C MET A 186 -10.76 1.57 11.30
N GLY A 187 -9.90 1.09 12.18
CA GLY A 187 -9.95 1.37 13.61
C GLY A 187 -9.42 2.79 13.92
N TYR A 188 -10.00 3.45 14.93
CA TYR A 188 -9.44 4.69 15.45
C TYR A 188 -8.34 4.42 16.46
N GLY A 189 -7.33 5.28 16.42
CA GLY A 189 -6.19 5.23 17.31
C GLY A 189 -5.28 6.43 17.12
N SER A 190 -4.23 6.48 17.90
CA SER A 190 -3.24 7.56 17.83
C SER A 190 -1.86 7.04 18.18
N TRP A 191 -0.84 7.70 17.63
CA TRP A 191 0.52 7.53 18.10
C TRP A 191 0.76 8.42 19.31
N VAL A 192 1.48 7.91 20.30
CA VAL A 192 1.82 8.64 21.53
C VAL A 192 3.31 8.50 21.81
N LYS A 193 3.90 9.49 22.51
CA LYS A 193 5.34 9.55 22.80
C LYS A 193 6.19 9.45 21.52
N GLU A 194 5.84 10.26 20.54
CA GLU A 194 6.32 10.14 19.16
C GLU A 194 7.76 10.63 18.97
N THR A 195 8.37 11.29 19.95
CA THR A 195 9.73 11.81 19.81
C THR A 195 10.63 11.36 20.95
N LEU A 196 11.87 11.04 20.61
CA LEU A 196 12.97 10.86 21.57
C LEU A 196 14.05 11.90 21.30
N ARG A 197 14.29 12.77 22.29
CA ARG A 197 15.41 13.70 22.26
C ARG A 197 16.70 12.99 22.58
N CYS A 198 17.72 13.24 21.77
CA CYS A 198 19.10 12.78 21.98
C CYS A 198 20.04 13.97 21.90
N GLU A 199 21.18 13.87 22.60
CA GLU A 199 22.22 14.88 22.53
C GLU A 199 23.33 14.39 21.58
N HIS A 200 23.70 15.24 20.62
CA HIS A 200 24.79 14.96 19.73
C HIS A 200 26.13 15.33 20.42
N PRO A 201 27.22 14.56 20.25
CA PRO A 201 28.52 14.85 20.87
C PRO A 201 29.10 16.24 20.59
N ARG A 202 28.60 16.95 19.55
CA ARG A 202 28.99 18.33 19.21
C ARG A 202 28.11 19.39 19.86
N GLY A 203 27.26 19.02 20.84
CA GLY A 203 26.54 19.98 21.67
C GLY A 203 25.25 20.53 21.08
N PHE A 204 24.55 19.79 20.19
CA PHE A 204 23.20 20.12 19.72
C PHE A 204 22.27 18.94 19.90
N ASP A 205 20.97 19.22 20.04
CA ASP A 205 19.94 18.21 20.17
C ASP A 205 19.52 17.68 18.79
N TYR A 206 19.17 16.39 18.75
CA TYR A 206 18.45 15.80 17.62
C TYR A 206 17.35 14.87 18.11
N TYR A 207 16.40 14.56 17.26
CA TYR A 207 15.20 13.85 17.63
C TYR A 207 14.99 12.65 16.71
N TRP A 208 14.65 11.51 17.32
CA TRP A 208 14.12 10.37 16.60
C TRP A 208 12.61 10.40 16.63
N MET A 209 11.98 10.11 15.46
CA MET A 209 10.57 9.80 15.41
C MET A 209 10.38 8.34 15.82
N LEU A 210 9.61 8.13 16.86
CA LEU A 210 9.29 6.83 17.44
C LEU A 210 7.77 6.77 17.64
N GLY A 211 7.35 6.13 18.70
CA GLY A 211 5.97 6.16 19.16
C GLY A 211 5.46 4.79 19.55
N LYS A 212 4.36 4.83 20.28
CA LYS A 212 3.55 3.65 20.59
C LYS A 212 2.16 3.89 20.05
N TYR A 213 1.65 2.93 19.32
CA TYR A 213 0.25 2.96 18.88
C TYR A 213 -0.66 2.78 20.11
N ARG A 214 -1.67 3.62 20.23
CA ARG A 214 -2.75 3.51 21.18
C ARG A 214 -4.05 3.26 20.44
N ASN A 215 -4.69 2.12 20.73
CA ASN A 215 -6.02 1.80 20.22
C ASN A 215 -7.05 2.61 21.05
N ASP A 216 -7.82 3.47 20.40
CA ASP A 216 -8.85 4.28 21.04
C ASP A 216 -10.22 3.56 21.07
N GLU A 217 -10.32 2.36 20.45
CA GLU A 217 -11.53 1.53 20.36
C GLU A 217 -11.26 0.07 20.81
N PRO A 218 -10.72 -0.18 22.00
CA PRO A 218 -10.26 -1.52 22.40
C PRO A 218 -11.38 -2.57 22.48
N SER A 219 -12.64 -2.15 22.57
CA SER A 219 -13.81 -3.04 22.63
C SER A 219 -14.47 -3.28 21.27
N ALA A 220 -14.05 -2.60 20.20
CA ALA A 220 -14.64 -2.76 18.88
C ALA A 220 -14.15 -4.05 18.22
N THR A 221 -15.09 -4.85 17.69
CA THR A 221 -14.79 -6.14 17.05
C THR A 221 -14.98 -6.14 15.52
N ASP A 222 -15.13 -4.96 14.95
CA ASP A 222 -15.36 -4.70 13.52
C ASP A 222 -14.21 -3.95 12.85
N THR A 223 -13.12 -3.67 13.59
CA THR A 223 -11.96 -2.91 13.13
C THR A 223 -10.88 -3.81 12.55
N ASP A 224 -10.05 -3.23 11.68
CA ASP A 224 -8.85 -3.88 11.13
C ASP A 224 -7.86 -4.28 12.22
N ARG A 225 -7.68 -3.44 13.26
CA ARG A 225 -6.83 -3.75 14.42
C ARG A 225 -7.30 -5.01 15.15
N TRP A 226 -8.59 -5.07 15.48
CA TRP A 226 -9.17 -6.24 16.13
C TRP A 226 -8.98 -7.50 15.27
N ALA A 227 -9.24 -7.41 13.97
CA ALA A 227 -9.09 -8.55 13.07
C ALA A 227 -7.66 -9.10 13.05
N LEU A 228 -6.65 -8.22 13.02
CA LEU A 228 -5.24 -8.59 13.06
C LEU A 228 -4.85 -9.23 14.40
N GLU A 229 -5.29 -8.66 15.52
CA GLU A 229 -5.05 -9.19 16.87
C GLU A 229 -5.66 -10.59 17.02
N GLU A 230 -6.84 -10.82 16.46
CA GLU A 230 -7.51 -12.11 16.42
C GLU A 230 -6.90 -13.13 15.45
N GLY A 231 -5.98 -12.70 14.56
CA GLY A 231 -5.30 -13.57 13.59
C GLY A 231 -6.02 -13.74 12.27
N TYR A 232 -6.85 -12.79 11.89
CA TYR A 232 -7.47 -12.72 10.56
C TYR A 232 -6.62 -11.82 9.63
N VAL A 233 -6.67 -12.10 8.34
CA VAL A 233 -6.28 -11.14 7.30
C VAL A 233 -7.33 -10.04 7.26
N SER A 234 -6.96 -8.79 7.55
CA SER A 234 -7.89 -7.67 7.47
C SER A 234 -8.00 -7.15 6.04
N VAL A 235 -9.21 -6.86 5.59
CA VAL A 235 -9.50 -6.21 4.31
C VAL A 235 -10.38 -4.99 4.59
N THR A 236 -9.83 -3.81 4.40
CA THR A 236 -10.52 -2.54 4.66
C THR A 236 -10.75 -1.80 3.33
N PRO A 237 -12.01 -1.67 2.86
CA PRO A 237 -12.31 -0.82 1.73
C PRO A 237 -12.07 0.65 2.09
N THR A 238 -11.26 1.33 1.27
CA THR A 238 -10.80 2.69 1.53
C THR A 238 -11.24 3.59 0.38
N ARG A 239 -11.87 4.74 0.69
CA ARG A 239 -12.29 5.74 -0.29
C ARG A 239 -11.18 6.76 -0.56
N ILE A 240 -11.14 7.25 -1.81
CA ILE A 240 -10.32 8.42 -2.17
C ILE A 240 -11.10 9.74 -1.98
N ASP A 241 -12.42 9.68 -1.97
CA ASP A 241 -13.26 10.80 -1.56
C ASP A 241 -13.33 10.82 -0.03
N ILE A 242 -12.72 11.83 0.56
CA ILE A 242 -12.60 12.04 2.01
C ILE A 242 -13.64 13.03 2.55
N THR A 243 -14.65 13.39 1.74
CA THR A 243 -15.73 14.28 2.16
C THR A 243 -16.63 13.60 3.19
N ASP A 244 -16.85 14.26 4.31
CA ASP A 244 -17.88 13.86 5.28
C ASP A 244 -19.23 14.41 4.83
N TYR A 245 -20.05 13.56 4.23
CA TYR A 245 -21.35 13.95 3.67
C TYR A 245 -22.38 14.27 4.75
N ASP A 246 -22.26 13.69 5.96
CA ASP A 246 -23.19 13.98 7.07
C ASP A 246 -22.94 15.37 7.64
N VAL A 247 -21.68 15.84 7.62
CA VAL A 247 -21.30 17.19 8.05
C VAL A 247 -21.51 18.21 6.94
N LEU A 248 -21.30 17.82 5.66
CA LEU A 248 -21.46 18.70 4.50
C LEU A 248 -22.82 19.41 4.51
N ASP A 249 -23.90 18.66 4.70
CA ASP A 249 -25.26 19.23 4.70
C ASP A 249 -25.50 20.21 5.85
N LYS A 250 -24.89 19.97 7.01
CA LYS A 250 -24.95 20.89 8.17
C LYS A 250 -24.22 22.20 7.89
N LEU A 251 -23.10 22.14 7.16
CA LEU A 251 -22.28 23.32 6.84
C LEU A 251 -22.90 24.20 5.72
N LYS A 252 -23.86 23.68 4.95
CA LYS A 252 -24.59 24.49 3.96
C LYS A 252 -25.28 25.71 4.58
N ALA A 253 -25.61 25.68 5.86
CA ALA A 253 -26.13 26.85 6.58
C ALA A 253 -25.15 28.04 6.65
N TRP A 254 -23.86 27.85 6.30
CA TRP A 254 -22.86 28.93 6.23
C TRP A 254 -22.87 29.66 4.87
N GLU A 255 -23.57 29.12 3.87
CA GLU A 255 -23.78 29.77 2.55
C GLU A 255 -24.79 30.87 2.67
N GLN A 256 -24.41 32.07 3.17
CA GLN A 256 -25.27 33.25 3.30
C GLN A 256 -24.80 34.39 2.40
#